data_bf692f5f33e9b74c5e0776369663e70f
#
_entry.id   bf692f5f33e9b74c5e0776369663e70f
#
_cell.length_a   1.000
_cell.length_b   1.000
_cell.length_c   1.000
_cell.angle_alpha   90.00
_cell.angle_beta   90.00
_cell.angle_gamma   90.00
#
_symmetry.space_group_name_H-M   'P 1'
#
loop_
_entity.id
_entity.type
_entity.pdbx_description
1 polymer ?
#
loop_
_entity_poly.entity_id
_entity_poly.type
_entity_poly.pdbx_seq_one_letter_code
_entity_poly.pdbx_strand_id
1 'polypeptide(L)'
;MTKKFISTKEYSHLAPVAYRQWRADSHCNLVHGYALSFKFEFECDDLDARNWCFDYGGLRPLKDFLEEHFDHVLLLAQDDPHYDTIKQLGELGLAKITEVEKTGCEGIADFLYEYVNTIFLPSCGKAEADRVWCSKVEVRETPSNMAYRQGHRSDNEF
;
A
#
# COMPACT_ATOMS: atom_id res chain seq x y z
N MET A 1 -22.94 7.37 -19.52
CA MET A 1 -21.84 6.93 -18.65
C MET A 1 -20.54 6.97 -19.42
N THR A 2 -19.52 7.56 -18.85
CA THR A 2 -18.19 7.50 -19.42
C THR A 2 -17.64 6.09 -19.29
N LYS A 3 -17.09 5.55 -20.37
CA LYS A 3 -16.48 4.22 -20.38
C LYS A 3 -15.19 4.25 -19.59
N LYS A 4 -15.00 3.26 -18.69
CA LYS A 4 -13.76 3.10 -17.91
C LYS A 4 -13.18 1.71 -18.11
N PHE A 5 -11.88 1.64 -18.19
CA PHE A 5 -11.11 0.40 -18.19
C PHE A 5 -10.37 0.28 -16.86
N ILE A 6 -10.30 -0.92 -16.34
CA ILE A 6 -9.62 -1.22 -15.09
C ILE A 6 -8.64 -2.37 -15.31
N SER A 7 -7.37 -2.14 -14.97
CA SER A 7 -6.36 -3.19 -14.88
C SER A 7 -6.00 -3.42 -13.41
N THR A 8 -5.83 -4.66 -13.02
CA THR A 8 -5.50 -5.01 -11.65
C THR A 8 -4.16 -5.73 -11.56
N LYS A 9 -3.42 -5.49 -10.48
CA LYS A 9 -2.23 -6.23 -10.13
C LYS A 9 -2.31 -6.68 -8.69
N GLU A 10 -2.12 -7.97 -8.46
CA GLU A 10 -2.09 -8.56 -7.13
C GLU A 10 -0.71 -9.14 -6.82
N TYR A 11 -0.23 -8.87 -5.60
CA TYR A 11 0.97 -9.46 -5.02
C TYR A 11 0.52 -10.28 -3.81
N SER A 12 0.35 -11.60 -4.02
CA SER A 12 -0.16 -12.50 -2.97
C SER A 12 0.97 -12.93 -2.05
N HIS A 13 0.75 -12.80 -0.75
CA HIS A 13 1.69 -13.20 0.29
C HIS A 13 3.11 -12.66 0.08
N LEU A 14 3.20 -11.42 -0.42
CA LEU A 14 4.48 -10.82 -0.80
C LEU A 14 5.36 -10.51 0.40
N ALA A 15 4.75 -10.03 1.49
CA ALA A 15 5.49 -9.39 2.56
C ALA A 15 5.12 -9.98 3.93
N PRO A 16 6.01 -10.80 4.56
CA PRO A 16 5.91 -11.09 5.97
C PRO A 16 6.22 -9.81 6.76
N VAL A 17 5.23 -9.34 7.51
CA VAL A 17 5.27 -8.09 8.25
C VAL A 17 4.69 -8.29 9.65
N ALA A 18 5.22 -7.59 10.63
CA ALA A 18 4.67 -7.55 11.97
C ALA A 18 4.25 -6.12 12.34
N TYR A 19 3.23 -6.00 13.15
CA TYR A 19 2.80 -4.74 13.74
C TYR A 19 1.85 -4.97 14.90
N ARG A 20 1.54 -3.91 15.62
CA ARG A 20 0.47 -3.84 16.61
C ARG A 20 -0.49 -2.71 16.25
N GLN A 21 -1.75 -2.91 16.61
CA GLN A 21 -2.76 -1.86 16.55
C GLN A 21 -2.99 -1.36 17.98
N TRP A 22 -2.22 -0.36 18.39
CA TRP A 22 -2.13 0.05 19.79
C TRP A 22 -3.44 0.61 20.36
N ARG A 23 -4.36 1.09 19.48
CA ARG A 23 -5.67 1.59 19.88
C ARG A 23 -6.67 0.47 20.19
N ALA A 24 -6.38 -0.76 19.80
CA ALA A 24 -7.24 -1.90 20.07
C ALA A 24 -7.22 -2.28 21.56
N ASP A 25 -8.37 -2.67 22.08
CA ASP A 25 -8.54 -3.22 23.41
C ASP A 25 -8.65 -4.75 23.40
N SER A 26 -8.08 -5.38 22.37
CA SER A 26 -8.05 -6.81 22.12
C SER A 26 -6.63 -7.30 21.89
N HIS A 27 -6.46 -8.58 21.55
CA HIS A 27 -5.17 -9.17 21.19
C HIS A 27 -4.48 -8.50 20.00
N CYS A 28 -5.21 -7.74 19.18
CA CYS A 28 -4.61 -6.92 18.10
C CYS A 28 -3.66 -5.83 18.63
N ASN A 29 -3.74 -5.50 19.90
CA ASN A 29 -2.79 -4.61 20.58
C ASN A 29 -1.39 -5.23 20.72
N LEU A 30 -1.26 -6.55 20.66
CA LEU A 30 0.01 -7.25 20.73
C LEU A 30 0.72 -7.20 19.38
N VAL A 31 2.06 -7.20 19.40
CA VAL A 31 2.83 -7.37 18.17
C VAL A 31 2.58 -8.76 17.62
N HIS A 32 2.12 -8.83 16.37
CA HIS A 32 1.86 -10.08 15.66
C HIS A 32 2.08 -9.87 14.17
N GLY A 33 2.11 -10.91 13.40
CA GLY A 33 2.50 -10.82 11.99
C GLY A 33 1.58 -11.56 11.04
N TYR A 34 1.67 -11.14 9.78
CA TYR A 34 0.96 -11.69 8.64
C TYR A 34 1.87 -11.72 7.41
N ALA A 35 1.55 -12.58 6.45
CA ALA A 35 2.07 -12.45 5.08
C ALA A 35 1.08 -11.60 4.28
N LEU A 36 1.30 -10.30 4.22
CA LEU A 36 0.39 -9.37 3.55
C LEU A 36 0.32 -9.61 2.05
N SER A 37 -0.88 -9.50 1.52
CA SER A 37 -1.15 -9.42 0.09
C SER A 37 -1.63 -8.02 -0.27
N PHE A 38 -1.23 -7.53 -1.44
CA PHE A 38 -1.58 -6.22 -1.94
C PHE A 38 -2.22 -6.33 -3.30
N LYS A 39 -3.32 -5.59 -3.54
CA LYS A 39 -3.95 -5.53 -4.85
C LYS A 39 -4.22 -4.08 -5.22
N PHE A 40 -3.85 -3.72 -6.44
CA PHE A 40 -4.00 -2.39 -6.99
C PHE A 40 -4.95 -2.43 -8.18
N GLU A 41 -5.89 -1.49 -8.24
CA GLU A 41 -6.76 -1.28 -9.39
C GLU A 41 -6.40 0.06 -10.04
N PHE A 42 -5.94 -0.02 -11.28
CA PHE A 42 -5.65 1.15 -12.11
C PHE A 42 -6.78 1.38 -13.08
N GLU A 43 -7.28 2.60 -13.17
CA GLU A 43 -8.35 2.95 -14.10
C GLU A 43 -7.91 4.02 -15.10
N CYS A 44 -8.51 3.98 -16.28
CA CYS A 44 -8.38 5.01 -17.31
C CYS A 44 -9.67 5.11 -18.14
N ASP A 45 -9.88 6.27 -18.73
CA ASP A 45 -10.97 6.48 -19.67
C ASP A 45 -10.58 6.04 -21.09
N ASP A 46 -9.33 6.27 -21.45
CA ASP A 46 -8.75 5.93 -22.75
C ASP A 46 -7.58 4.95 -22.60
N LEU A 47 -7.55 3.94 -23.44
CA LEU A 47 -6.43 3.01 -23.55
C LEU A 47 -5.23 3.67 -24.24
N ASP A 48 -4.03 3.16 -23.96
CA ASP A 48 -2.82 3.59 -24.67
C ASP A 48 -2.74 3.04 -26.10
N ALA A 49 -1.67 3.36 -26.81
CA ALA A 49 -1.47 2.91 -28.19
C ALA A 49 -1.38 1.38 -28.33
N ARG A 50 -1.17 0.65 -27.23
CA ARG A 50 -1.15 -0.81 -27.19
C ARG A 50 -2.49 -1.42 -26.79
N ASN A 51 -3.52 -0.60 -26.56
CA ASN A 51 -4.81 -0.96 -26.01
C ASN A 51 -4.73 -1.42 -24.53
N TRP A 52 -3.82 -0.85 -23.75
CA TRP A 52 -3.68 -1.15 -22.33
C TRP A 52 -4.14 0.03 -21.46
N CYS A 53 -4.73 -0.31 -20.31
CA CYS A 53 -4.96 0.67 -19.25
C CYS A 53 -3.61 1.00 -18.58
N PHE A 54 -2.85 -0.01 -18.18
CA PHE A 54 -1.53 0.15 -17.58
C PHE A 54 -0.60 -0.99 -18.00
N ASP A 55 0.68 -0.69 -18.20
CA ASP A 55 1.69 -1.69 -18.52
C ASP A 55 2.15 -2.40 -17.25
N TYR A 56 1.82 -3.69 -17.13
CA TYR A 56 2.27 -4.50 -15.98
C TYR A 56 3.80 -4.60 -15.88
N GLY A 57 4.53 -4.47 -16.97
CA GLY A 57 5.99 -4.40 -16.96
C GLY A 57 6.53 -3.16 -16.27
N GLY A 58 5.76 -2.08 -16.24
CA GLY A 58 6.08 -0.83 -15.54
C GLY A 58 5.89 -0.87 -14.02
N LEU A 59 5.39 -1.99 -13.46
CA LEU A 59 5.10 -2.13 -12.04
C LEU A 59 6.29 -2.59 -11.18
N ARG A 60 7.44 -2.86 -11.78
CA ARG A 60 8.62 -3.32 -11.04
C ARG A 60 9.03 -2.35 -9.91
N PRO A 61 9.08 -1.03 -10.12
CA PRO A 61 9.41 -0.10 -9.04
C PRO A 61 8.40 -0.12 -7.90
N LEU A 62 7.12 -0.36 -8.18
CA LEU A 62 6.10 -0.53 -7.15
C LEU A 62 6.35 -1.79 -6.32
N LYS A 63 6.67 -2.91 -6.96
CA LYS A 63 7.04 -4.15 -6.25
C LYS A 63 8.26 -3.95 -5.36
N ASP A 64 9.29 -3.31 -5.88
CA ASP A 64 10.52 -3.02 -5.14
C ASP A 64 10.23 -2.14 -3.92
N PHE A 65 9.35 -1.14 -4.06
CA PHE A 65 8.89 -0.32 -2.95
C PHE A 65 8.17 -1.13 -1.87
N LEU A 66 7.26 -2.04 -2.28
CA LEU A 66 6.53 -2.90 -1.33
C LEU A 66 7.49 -3.82 -0.57
N GLU A 67 8.45 -4.42 -1.24
CA GLU A 67 9.45 -5.27 -0.60
C GLU A 67 10.33 -4.47 0.36
N GLU A 68 10.78 -3.29 -0.04
CA GLU A 68 11.61 -2.44 0.82
C GLU A 68 10.89 -2.02 2.11
N HIS A 69 9.61 -1.65 2.01
CA HIS A 69 8.86 -1.06 3.12
C HIS A 69 8.07 -2.06 3.95
N PHE A 70 7.84 -3.28 3.46
CA PHE A 70 7.00 -4.25 4.13
C PHE A 70 7.63 -5.63 4.31
N ASP A 71 8.62 -6.02 3.49
CA ASP A 71 9.17 -7.37 3.57
C ASP A 71 10.13 -7.52 4.76
N HIS A 72 9.83 -8.44 5.70
CA HIS A 72 10.57 -8.65 6.95
C HIS A 72 10.67 -7.37 7.80
N VAL A 73 9.58 -6.64 7.89
CA VAL A 73 9.51 -5.32 8.51
C VAL A 73 8.62 -5.36 9.75
N LEU A 74 8.99 -4.59 10.76
CA LEU A 74 8.10 -4.23 11.86
C LEU A 74 7.56 -2.81 11.57
N LEU A 75 6.25 -2.70 11.33
CA LEU A 75 5.60 -1.41 11.16
C LEU A 75 5.40 -0.75 12.51
N LEU A 76 5.72 0.52 12.57
CA LEU A 76 5.60 1.34 13.76
C LEU A 76 4.66 2.52 13.48
N ALA A 77 3.54 2.58 14.19
CA ALA A 77 2.67 3.74 14.14
C ALA A 77 3.37 4.94 14.78
N GLN A 78 3.35 6.09 14.11
CA GLN A 78 4.02 7.31 14.58
C GLN A 78 3.49 7.81 15.92
N ASP A 79 2.25 7.51 16.24
CA ASP A 79 1.56 7.89 17.48
C ASP A 79 1.48 6.78 18.53
N ASP A 80 2.20 5.68 18.36
CA ASP A 80 2.21 4.59 19.34
C ASP A 80 2.78 5.10 20.67
N PRO A 81 2.09 4.90 21.81
CA PRO A 81 2.63 5.27 23.13
C PRO A 81 3.97 4.62 23.47
N HIS A 82 4.30 3.48 22.87
CA HIS A 82 5.55 2.77 23.02
C HIS A 82 6.49 2.96 21.81
N TYR A 83 6.32 4.07 21.08
CA TYR A 83 7.14 4.38 19.90
C TYR A 83 8.63 4.24 20.16
N ASP A 84 9.17 4.84 21.23
CA ASP A 84 10.61 4.80 21.52
C ASP A 84 11.11 3.39 21.80
N THR A 85 10.33 2.58 22.51
CA THR A 85 10.67 1.19 22.83
C THR A 85 10.73 0.33 21.55
N ILE A 86 9.76 0.48 20.67
CA ILE A 86 9.72 -0.28 19.41
C ILE A 86 10.83 0.19 18.47
N LYS A 87 11.05 1.50 18.37
CA LYS A 87 12.13 2.07 17.56
C LYS A 87 13.51 1.58 17.99
N GLN A 88 13.72 1.38 19.29
CA GLN A 88 14.96 0.84 19.82
C GLN A 88 15.31 -0.54 19.26
N LEU A 89 14.32 -1.36 18.91
CA LEU A 89 14.57 -2.65 18.26
C LEU A 89 15.27 -2.48 16.92
N GLY A 90 14.93 -1.43 16.17
CA GLY A 90 15.62 -1.08 14.94
C GLY A 90 17.07 -0.60 15.19
N GLU A 91 17.27 0.23 16.21
CA GLU A 91 18.60 0.75 16.58
C GLU A 91 19.53 -0.38 17.03
N LEU A 92 19.00 -1.40 17.68
CA LEU A 92 19.73 -2.60 18.11
C LEU A 92 19.95 -3.62 16.97
N GLY A 93 19.42 -3.37 15.79
CA GLY A 93 19.51 -4.30 14.66
C GLY A 93 18.65 -5.55 14.81
N LEU A 94 17.61 -5.52 15.68
CA LEU A 94 16.72 -6.64 15.93
C LEU A 94 15.45 -6.60 15.07
N ALA A 95 15.17 -5.47 14.45
CA ALA A 95 14.04 -5.29 13.54
C ALA A 95 14.39 -4.28 12.45
N LYS A 96 13.82 -4.45 11.28
CA LYS A 96 13.78 -3.43 10.24
C LYS A 96 12.47 -2.64 10.44
N ILE A 97 12.56 -1.36 10.73
CA ILE A 97 11.41 -0.53 11.08
C ILE A 97 10.95 0.28 9.85
N THR A 98 9.67 0.23 9.58
CA THR A 98 8.98 1.20 8.70
C THR A 98 7.97 1.96 9.54
N GLU A 99 8.09 3.29 9.57
CA GLU A 99 7.14 4.15 10.26
C GLU A 99 5.97 4.46 9.34
N VAL A 100 4.76 4.35 9.88
CA VAL A 100 3.51 4.66 9.19
C VAL A 100 2.62 5.51 10.09
N GLU A 101 1.75 6.29 9.51
CA GLU A 101 0.78 7.05 10.30
C GLU A 101 -0.14 6.13 11.10
N LYS A 102 -0.64 5.09 10.44
CA LYS A 102 -1.56 4.10 11.03
C LYS A 102 -1.15 2.69 10.62
N THR A 103 -1.13 1.78 11.56
CA THR A 103 -1.01 0.34 11.31
C THR A 103 -2.37 -0.30 11.03
N GLY A 104 -2.37 -1.52 10.53
CA GLY A 104 -3.58 -2.25 10.13
C GLY A 104 -3.84 -2.13 8.63
N CYS A 105 -4.73 -2.97 8.12
CA CYS A 105 -5.01 -3.05 6.69
C CYS A 105 -5.50 -1.72 6.12
N GLU A 106 -6.37 -1.02 6.83
CA GLU A 106 -6.92 0.28 6.42
C GLU A 106 -5.83 1.36 6.32
N GLY A 107 -5.00 1.46 7.33
CA GLY A 107 -3.90 2.44 7.36
C GLY A 107 -2.85 2.18 6.29
N ILE A 108 -2.49 0.92 6.07
CA ILE A 108 -1.56 0.51 5.01
C ILE A 108 -2.16 0.77 3.62
N ALA A 109 -3.44 0.47 3.44
CA ALA A 109 -4.12 0.72 2.17
C ALA A 109 -4.15 2.22 1.83
N ASP A 110 -4.43 3.07 2.81
CA ASP A 110 -4.44 4.52 2.64
C ASP A 110 -3.04 5.06 2.30
N PHE A 111 -2.01 4.62 3.03
CA PHE A 111 -0.62 4.96 2.76
C PHE A 111 -0.20 4.59 1.32
N LEU A 112 -0.54 3.38 0.88
CA LEU A 112 -0.19 2.92 -0.47
C LEU A 112 -1.01 3.63 -1.55
N TYR A 113 -2.27 3.94 -1.29
CA TYR A 113 -3.11 4.71 -2.21
C TYR A 113 -2.50 6.09 -2.48
N GLU A 114 -2.09 6.80 -1.44
CA GLU A 114 -1.42 8.08 -1.58
C GLU A 114 -0.09 7.95 -2.32
N TYR A 115 0.75 7.01 -1.92
CA TYR A 115 2.06 6.77 -2.56
C TYR A 115 1.91 6.51 -4.06
N VAL A 116 1.01 5.61 -4.46
CA VAL A 116 0.83 5.25 -5.87
C VAL A 116 0.38 6.45 -6.69
N ASN A 117 -0.57 7.21 -6.19
CA ASN A 117 -1.13 8.33 -6.95
C ASN A 117 -0.26 9.59 -6.95
N THR A 118 0.50 9.83 -5.87
CA THR A 118 1.30 11.06 -5.73
C THR A 118 2.78 10.89 -6.08
N ILE A 119 3.31 9.68 -6.04
CA ILE A 119 4.74 9.41 -6.27
C ILE A 119 4.96 8.42 -7.40
N PHE A 120 4.36 7.24 -7.34
CA PHE A 120 4.63 6.18 -8.31
C PHE A 120 4.12 6.54 -9.72
N LEU A 121 2.84 6.84 -9.88
CA LEU A 121 2.27 7.18 -11.20
C LEU A 121 2.95 8.41 -11.82
N PRO A 122 3.19 9.51 -11.09
CA PRO A 122 3.98 10.61 -11.63
C PRO A 122 5.38 10.20 -12.10
N SER A 123 6.03 9.24 -11.42
CA SER A 123 7.35 8.73 -11.82
C SER A 123 7.33 7.92 -13.13
N CYS A 124 6.17 7.41 -13.53
CA CYS A 124 5.98 6.70 -14.80
C CYS A 124 5.97 7.63 -16.02
N GLY A 125 5.95 8.94 -15.80
CA GLY A 125 5.91 9.98 -16.82
C GLY A 125 4.56 10.68 -16.89
N LYS A 126 4.57 11.91 -17.43
CA LYS A 126 3.39 12.77 -17.47
C LYS A 126 2.22 12.14 -18.22
N ALA A 127 2.47 11.47 -19.35
CA ALA A 127 1.43 10.86 -20.15
C ALA A 127 0.65 9.79 -19.37
N GLU A 128 1.34 8.94 -18.61
CA GLU A 128 0.71 7.94 -17.75
C GLU A 128 -0.01 8.59 -16.56
N ALA A 129 0.62 9.54 -15.88
CA ALA A 129 0.04 10.25 -14.75
C ALA A 129 -1.24 11.01 -15.12
N ASP A 130 -1.29 11.57 -16.33
CA ASP A 130 -2.47 12.30 -16.82
C ASP A 130 -3.62 11.34 -17.21
N ARG A 131 -3.30 10.12 -17.62
CA ARG A 131 -4.25 9.15 -18.17
C ARG A 131 -4.74 8.12 -17.15
N VAL A 132 -3.87 7.68 -16.24
CA VAL A 132 -4.12 6.57 -15.32
C VAL A 132 -4.29 7.07 -13.89
N TRP A 133 -5.19 6.45 -13.14
CA TRP A 133 -5.42 6.67 -11.74
C TRP A 133 -5.49 5.34 -10.99
N CYS A 134 -4.87 5.24 -9.83
CA CYS A 134 -5.09 4.10 -8.95
C CYS A 134 -6.34 4.36 -8.11
N SER A 135 -7.43 3.70 -8.46
CA SER A 135 -8.73 3.92 -7.82
C SER A 135 -8.94 3.12 -6.55
N LYS A 136 -8.15 2.06 -6.36
CA LYS A 136 -8.33 1.19 -5.21
C LYS A 136 -7.03 0.46 -4.87
N VAL A 137 -6.74 0.42 -3.58
CA VAL A 137 -5.68 -0.40 -3.00
C VAL A 137 -6.30 -1.30 -1.94
N GLU A 138 -6.15 -2.59 -2.10
CA GLU A 138 -6.59 -3.61 -1.16
C GLU A 138 -5.37 -4.18 -0.42
N VAL A 139 -5.49 -4.30 0.89
CA VAL A 139 -4.50 -4.97 1.76
C VAL A 139 -5.19 -6.12 2.48
N ARG A 140 -4.61 -7.30 2.39
CA ARG A 140 -5.14 -8.53 2.95
C ARG A 140 -4.16 -9.12 3.93
N GLU A 141 -4.62 -9.36 5.16
CA GLU A 141 -3.81 -9.97 6.22
C GLU A 141 -4.00 -11.49 6.32
N THR A 142 -5.21 -11.97 6.02
CA THR A 142 -5.55 -13.40 5.97
C THR A 142 -6.44 -13.65 4.75
N PRO A 143 -6.71 -14.92 4.37
CA PRO A 143 -7.67 -15.22 3.31
C PRO A 143 -9.07 -14.63 3.51
N SER A 144 -9.44 -14.37 4.78
CA SER A 144 -10.78 -13.90 5.15
C SER A 144 -10.84 -12.40 5.46
N ASN A 145 -9.72 -11.78 5.81
CA ASN A 145 -9.68 -10.42 6.33
C ASN A 145 -8.86 -9.50 5.44
N MET A 146 -9.51 -8.47 4.95
CA MET A 146 -8.90 -7.44 4.11
C MET A 146 -9.58 -6.10 4.33
N ALA A 147 -8.90 -5.04 3.96
CA ALA A 147 -9.48 -3.71 3.83
C ALA A 147 -9.00 -3.08 2.53
N TYR A 148 -9.69 -2.07 2.05
CA TYR A 148 -9.26 -1.30 0.89
C TYR A 148 -9.54 0.18 1.07
N ARG A 149 -8.69 0.99 0.45
CA ARG A 149 -8.86 2.42 0.24
C ARG A 149 -9.28 2.64 -1.21
N GLN A 150 -10.40 3.30 -1.39
CA GLN A 150 -10.95 3.62 -2.72
C GLN A 150 -11.15 5.11 -2.86
N GLY A 151 -10.94 5.63 -4.06
CA GLY A 151 -11.21 7.03 -4.37
C GLY A 151 -11.20 7.27 -5.87
N HIS A 152 -11.69 8.43 -6.27
CA HIS A 152 -11.69 8.89 -7.65
C HIS A 152 -10.71 10.04 -7.82
N ARG A 153 -10.22 10.22 -9.05
CA ARG A 153 -9.30 11.32 -9.38
C ARG A 153 -9.86 12.69 -9.00
N SER A 154 -11.17 12.87 -9.20
CA SER A 154 -11.87 14.12 -8.88
C SER A 154 -11.98 14.42 -7.40
N ASP A 155 -11.81 13.41 -6.53
CA ASP A 155 -11.96 13.56 -5.08
C ASP A 155 -10.64 13.98 -4.40
N ASN A 156 -9.55 13.95 -5.16
CA ASN A 156 -8.19 14.18 -4.66
C ASN A 156 -7.57 15.38 -5.40
N GLU A 157 -7.76 16.57 -4.85
CA GLU A 157 -6.95 17.72 -5.19
C GLU A 157 -5.62 17.60 -4.42
N PHE A 158 -4.62 17.07 -5.10
CA PHE A 158 -3.25 17.08 -4.60
C PHE A 158 -2.48 18.26 -5.18
#